data_0727e16d7a367f4db2c1977bb0382339
#
_entry.id   0727e16d7a367f4db2c1977bb0382339
#
_cell.length_a   1.000
_cell.length_b   1.000
_cell.length_c   1.000
_cell.angle_alpha   90.00
_cell.angle_beta   90.00
_cell.angle_gamma   90.00
#
_symmetry.space_group_name_H-M   'P 1'
#
loop_
_entity.id
_entity.type
_entity.pdbx_description
1 polymer ?
#
loop_
_entity_poly.entity_id
_entity_poly.type
_entity_poly.pdbx_seq_one_letter_code
_entity_poly.pdbx_strand_id
1 'polypeptide(L)'
;MKTTYSYTVLRYVHDTTTGEFVNVGVALLAPEARYVSALCRTTYGRLGKVFPGMNGESFKSLMRFIQSRFEEMGTKFREELPLEKVPPSVMPLAHSVLPADDSSLQWAEPGGGITDDPSGTLENIFSRMVTRYDEAPQYERRSDDDVWRKFKRGFESRHVLHRLQPKKIQDAG
;
A
#
# COMPACT_ATOMS: atom_id res chain seq x y z
N MET A 1 -14.43 15.10 -17.46
CA MET A 1 -15.69 14.29 -17.45
C MET A 1 -15.53 13.23 -16.37
N LYS A 2 -16.49 13.06 -15.48
CA LYS A 2 -16.41 12.05 -14.41
C LYS A 2 -16.56 10.66 -15.01
N THR A 3 -15.66 9.75 -14.63
CA THR A 3 -15.64 8.34 -15.03
C THR A 3 -15.57 7.44 -13.81
N THR A 4 -16.10 6.24 -13.92
CA THR A 4 -15.93 5.22 -12.89
C THR A 4 -14.55 4.60 -12.99
N TYR A 5 -14.00 4.18 -11.85
CA TYR A 5 -12.75 3.42 -11.80
C TYR A 5 -12.82 2.26 -10.80
N SER A 6 -12.01 1.25 -11.06
CA SER A 6 -11.70 0.21 -10.09
C SER A 6 -10.19 0.13 -9.89
N TYR A 7 -9.75 -0.22 -8.68
CA TYR A 7 -8.34 -0.40 -8.35
C TYR A 7 -8.14 -1.63 -7.47
N THR A 8 -6.91 -2.14 -7.46
CA THR A 8 -6.48 -3.17 -6.51
C THR A 8 -5.09 -2.85 -6.01
N VAL A 9 -4.75 -3.35 -4.83
CA VAL A 9 -3.46 -3.13 -4.18
C VAL A 9 -2.64 -4.42 -4.27
N LEU A 10 -1.42 -4.31 -4.78
CA LEU A 10 -0.45 -5.40 -4.77
C LEU A 10 0.21 -5.47 -3.39
N ARG A 11 0.20 -6.65 -2.79
CA ARG A 11 0.77 -6.94 -1.48
C ARG A 11 1.95 -7.91 -1.62
N TYR A 12 3.01 -7.63 -0.90
CA TYR A 12 4.05 -8.60 -0.63
C TYR A 12 3.73 -9.29 0.71
N VAL A 13 3.37 -10.55 0.64
CA VAL A 13 3.07 -11.41 1.79
C VAL A 13 4.33 -12.18 2.13
N HIS A 14 4.92 -11.91 3.27
CA HIS A 14 6.18 -12.55 3.68
C HIS A 14 5.96 -13.97 4.18
N ASP A 15 4.94 -14.13 5.00
CA ASP A 15 4.52 -15.43 5.55
C ASP A 15 3.01 -15.55 5.42
N THR A 16 2.55 -16.51 4.64
CA THR A 16 1.13 -16.78 4.43
C THR A 16 0.44 -17.28 5.68
N THR A 17 1.18 -17.88 6.61
CA THR A 17 0.65 -18.42 7.87
C THR A 17 0.31 -17.30 8.85
N THR A 18 1.18 -16.30 8.97
CA THR A 18 0.95 -15.14 9.85
C THR A 18 0.10 -14.06 9.19
N GLY A 19 0.04 -14.07 7.86
CA GLY A 19 -0.66 -13.06 7.08
C GLY A 19 0.00 -11.68 7.09
N GLU A 20 1.28 -11.58 7.49
CA GLU A 20 2.02 -10.33 7.46
C GLU A 20 2.31 -9.89 6.04
N PHE A 21 1.94 -8.67 5.70
CA PHE A 21 2.15 -8.11 4.37
C PHE A 21 2.56 -6.64 4.38
N VAL A 22 3.14 -6.22 3.27
CA VAL A 22 3.39 -4.80 2.96
C VAL A 22 2.81 -4.49 1.58
N ASN A 23 2.11 -3.37 1.45
CA ASN A 23 1.62 -2.90 0.16
C ASN A 23 2.81 -2.43 -0.69
N VAL A 24 2.88 -2.91 -1.94
CA VAL A 24 4.01 -2.67 -2.84
C VAL A 24 3.63 -2.08 -4.20
N GLY A 25 2.34 -2.05 -4.52
CA GLY A 25 1.85 -1.46 -5.76
C GLY A 25 0.36 -1.23 -5.75
N VAL A 26 -0.12 -0.51 -6.77
CA VAL A 26 -1.55 -0.27 -7.04
C VAL A 26 -1.76 -0.36 -8.54
N ALA A 27 -2.80 -1.05 -8.98
CA ALA A 27 -3.28 -1.05 -10.35
C ALA A 27 -4.67 -0.42 -10.42
N LEU A 28 -4.95 0.35 -11.48
CA LEU A 28 -6.22 1.05 -11.68
C LEU A 28 -6.69 0.90 -13.12
N LEU A 29 -8.00 0.68 -13.28
CA LEU A 29 -8.72 0.68 -14.53
C LEU A 29 -9.84 1.72 -14.48
N ALA A 30 -9.91 2.62 -15.47
CA ALA A 30 -11.02 3.52 -15.72
C ALA A 30 -11.49 3.33 -17.17
N PRO A 31 -12.48 2.47 -17.41
CA PRO A 31 -12.86 2.03 -18.76
C PRO A 31 -13.28 3.16 -19.69
N GLU A 32 -14.14 4.06 -19.22
CA GLU A 32 -14.68 5.17 -20.00
C GLU A 32 -13.61 6.19 -20.40
N ALA A 33 -12.55 6.34 -19.56
CA ALA A 33 -11.40 7.18 -19.85
C ALA A 33 -10.31 6.45 -20.67
N ARG A 34 -10.53 5.19 -21.06
CA ARG A 34 -9.54 4.33 -21.71
C ARG A 34 -8.19 4.34 -20.97
N TYR A 35 -8.26 4.27 -19.66
CA TYR A 35 -7.09 4.33 -18.80
C TYR A 35 -6.93 3.02 -18.04
N VAL A 36 -5.77 2.40 -18.17
CA VAL A 36 -5.28 1.34 -17.31
C VAL A 36 -3.80 1.56 -17.03
N SER A 37 -3.39 1.49 -15.78
CA SER A 37 -2.01 1.66 -15.37
C SER A 37 -1.77 1.06 -13.99
N ALA A 38 -0.51 0.89 -13.64
CA ALA A 38 -0.09 0.51 -12.30
C ALA A 38 1.14 1.31 -11.87
N LEU A 39 1.23 1.57 -10.58
CA LEU A 39 2.41 2.09 -9.90
C LEU A 39 2.91 1.06 -8.91
N CYS A 40 4.21 0.75 -8.98
CA CYS A 40 4.86 -0.21 -8.10
C CYS A 40 6.05 0.44 -7.39
N ARG A 41 6.42 -0.12 -6.23
CA ARG A 41 7.59 0.33 -5.49
C ARG A 41 8.86 0.19 -6.32
N THR A 42 9.66 1.24 -6.35
CA THR A 42 11.00 1.23 -6.95
C THR A 42 12.09 0.91 -5.94
N THR A 43 11.77 0.96 -4.64
CA THR A 43 12.72 0.75 -3.54
C THR A 43 12.26 -0.39 -2.62
N TYR A 44 13.21 -1.10 -2.04
CA TYR A 44 12.93 -2.20 -1.09
C TYR A 44 13.39 -1.90 0.36
N GLY A 45 13.94 -0.71 0.62
CA GLY A 45 14.55 -0.40 1.92
C GLY A 45 13.64 -0.61 3.13
N ARG A 46 12.34 -0.30 2.99
CA ARG A 46 11.36 -0.57 4.03
C ARG A 46 11.08 -2.07 4.18
N LEU A 47 10.91 -2.78 3.06
CA LEU A 47 10.68 -4.22 3.08
C LEU A 47 11.86 -4.98 3.68
N GLY A 48 13.09 -4.61 3.31
CA GLY A 48 14.30 -5.22 3.87
C GLY A 48 14.48 -4.98 5.38
N LYS A 49 13.92 -3.88 5.91
CA LYS A 49 13.88 -3.63 7.37
C LYS A 49 12.83 -4.48 8.08
N VAL A 50 11.69 -4.70 7.44
CA VAL A 50 10.57 -5.52 7.99
C VAL A 50 10.86 -7.00 7.80
N PHE A 51 11.42 -7.39 6.65
CA PHE A 51 11.67 -8.77 6.25
C PHE A 51 13.15 -8.99 5.90
N PRO A 52 14.01 -9.22 6.89
CA PRO A 52 15.43 -9.49 6.66
C PRO A 52 15.62 -10.75 5.79
N GLY A 53 16.53 -10.66 4.81
CA GLY A 53 16.84 -11.78 3.90
C GLY A 53 16.12 -11.75 2.55
N MET A 54 15.22 -10.78 2.32
CA MET A 54 14.58 -10.60 1.02
C MET A 54 15.61 -10.18 -0.06
N ASN A 55 15.53 -10.80 -1.25
CA ASN A 55 16.34 -10.39 -2.40
C ASN A 55 15.79 -9.12 -3.03
N GLY A 56 16.39 -7.98 -2.71
CA GLY A 56 15.95 -6.65 -3.16
C GLY A 56 16.04 -6.44 -4.68
N GLU A 57 17.01 -7.03 -5.35
CA GLU A 57 17.17 -6.87 -6.82
C GLU A 57 16.11 -7.69 -7.58
N SER A 58 15.84 -8.91 -7.15
CA SER A 58 14.75 -9.72 -7.70
C SER A 58 13.40 -9.04 -7.48
N PHE A 59 13.19 -8.46 -6.30
CA PHE A 59 11.98 -7.69 -6.01
C PHE A 59 11.82 -6.49 -6.94
N LYS A 60 12.85 -5.65 -7.11
CA LYS A 60 12.80 -4.50 -8.01
C LYS A 60 12.53 -4.90 -9.46
N SER A 61 13.16 -5.97 -9.92
CA SER A 61 12.97 -6.47 -11.28
C SER A 61 11.53 -6.91 -11.51
N LEU A 62 10.92 -7.58 -10.52
CA LEU A 62 9.53 -8.00 -10.59
C LEU A 62 8.55 -6.82 -10.53
N MET A 63 8.83 -5.80 -9.71
CA MET A 63 8.01 -4.57 -9.66
C MET A 63 8.05 -3.84 -11.01
N ARG A 64 9.21 -3.71 -11.64
CA ARG A 64 9.35 -3.12 -12.98
C ARG A 64 8.60 -3.94 -14.04
N PHE A 65 8.72 -5.25 -13.99
CA PHE A 65 7.99 -6.14 -14.89
C PHE A 65 6.48 -5.93 -14.80
N ILE A 66 5.91 -5.95 -13.59
CA ILE A 66 4.47 -5.74 -13.38
C ILE A 66 4.05 -4.37 -13.91
N GLN A 67 4.78 -3.32 -13.57
CA GLN A 67 4.47 -1.97 -14.03
C GLN A 67 4.51 -1.85 -15.55
N SER A 68 5.56 -2.38 -16.21
CA SER A 68 5.67 -2.34 -17.67
C SER A 68 4.54 -3.09 -18.38
N ARG A 69 4.07 -4.22 -17.83
CA ARG A 69 2.93 -4.94 -18.38
C ARG A 69 1.64 -4.11 -18.36
N PHE A 70 1.40 -3.35 -17.28
CA PHE A 70 0.26 -2.43 -17.22
C PHE A 70 0.43 -1.23 -18.16
N GLU A 71 1.63 -0.72 -18.35
CA GLU A 71 1.93 0.34 -19.33
C GLU A 71 1.64 -0.12 -20.77
N GLU A 72 2.07 -1.35 -21.13
CA GLU A 72 1.75 -1.96 -22.42
C GLU A 72 0.25 -2.11 -22.64
N MET A 73 -0.48 -2.59 -21.60
CA MET A 73 -1.94 -2.69 -21.64
C MET A 73 -2.58 -1.31 -21.83
N GLY A 74 -2.09 -0.29 -21.10
CA GLY A 74 -2.57 1.08 -21.20
C GLY A 74 -2.39 1.68 -22.58
N THR A 75 -1.26 1.40 -23.23
CA THR A 75 -0.98 1.82 -24.59
C THR A 75 -1.95 1.17 -25.57
N LYS A 76 -2.09 -0.16 -25.53
CA LYS A 76 -3.05 -0.89 -26.38
C LYS A 76 -4.47 -0.42 -26.16
N PHE A 77 -4.87 -0.19 -24.91
CA PHE A 77 -6.22 0.24 -24.58
C PHE A 77 -6.55 1.64 -25.09
N ARG A 78 -5.57 2.52 -25.27
CA ARG A 78 -5.74 3.85 -25.87
C ARG A 78 -5.78 3.80 -27.39
N GLU A 79 -4.95 2.96 -28.01
CA GLU A 79 -4.69 2.95 -29.45
C GLU A 79 -5.66 2.03 -30.23
N GLU A 80 -6.06 0.91 -29.64
CA GLU A 80 -6.96 -0.05 -30.29
C GLU A 80 -8.41 0.42 -30.22
N LEU A 81 -9.19 0.08 -31.25
CA LEU A 81 -10.64 0.22 -31.25
C LEU A 81 -11.26 -0.49 -30.05
N PRO A 82 -12.46 -0.06 -29.58
CA PRO A 82 -13.00 -0.56 -28.33
C PRO A 82 -12.98 -2.09 -28.31
N LEU A 83 -12.26 -2.64 -27.32
CA LEU A 83 -12.30 -4.07 -27.04
C LEU A 83 -13.77 -4.45 -26.88
N GLU A 84 -14.23 -5.46 -27.60
CA GLU A 84 -15.63 -5.94 -27.54
C GLU A 84 -16.12 -6.21 -26.10
N LYS A 85 -15.20 -6.38 -25.15
CA LYS A 85 -15.51 -6.56 -23.72
C LYS A 85 -14.42 -5.92 -22.85
N VAL A 86 -14.62 -4.68 -22.46
CA VAL A 86 -13.82 -4.09 -21.38
C VAL A 86 -14.19 -4.80 -20.08
N PRO A 87 -13.21 -5.30 -19.29
CA PRO A 87 -13.52 -5.95 -18.03
C PRO A 87 -14.22 -4.99 -17.05
N PRO A 88 -15.18 -5.50 -16.24
CA PRO A 88 -15.94 -4.67 -15.30
C PRO A 88 -15.11 -4.15 -14.13
N SER A 89 -13.93 -4.73 -13.91
CA SER A 89 -12.99 -4.33 -12.85
C SER A 89 -11.54 -4.55 -13.27
N VAL A 90 -10.61 -4.02 -12.50
CA VAL A 90 -9.17 -4.18 -12.72
C VAL A 90 -8.70 -5.62 -12.50
N MET A 91 -9.43 -6.46 -11.76
CA MET A 91 -8.99 -7.80 -11.34
C MET A 91 -8.63 -8.76 -12.48
N PRO A 92 -9.43 -8.90 -13.56
CA PRO A 92 -9.05 -9.73 -14.69
C PRO A 92 -7.72 -9.32 -15.33
N LEU A 93 -7.45 -8.01 -15.41
CA LEU A 93 -6.18 -7.49 -15.93
C LEU A 93 -5.04 -7.77 -14.94
N ALA A 94 -5.27 -7.55 -13.65
CA ALA A 94 -4.30 -7.82 -12.60
C ALA A 94 -3.89 -9.31 -12.59
N HIS A 95 -4.85 -10.23 -12.67
CA HIS A 95 -4.58 -11.66 -12.72
C HIS A 95 -3.95 -12.14 -14.03
N SER A 96 -4.12 -11.40 -15.14
CA SER A 96 -3.39 -11.71 -16.38
C SER A 96 -1.90 -11.38 -16.30
N VAL A 97 -1.51 -10.43 -15.44
CA VAL A 97 -0.11 -10.06 -15.20
C VAL A 97 0.50 -10.94 -14.10
N LEU A 98 -0.23 -11.13 -13.02
CA LEU A 98 0.16 -11.94 -11.87
C LEU A 98 -1.03 -12.80 -11.45
N PRO A 99 -1.05 -14.11 -11.80
CA PRO A 99 -2.12 -15.03 -11.44
C PRO A 99 -2.32 -15.11 -9.92
N ALA A 100 -3.56 -15.42 -9.51
CA ALA A 100 -3.85 -15.71 -8.11
C ALA A 100 -3.26 -17.09 -7.76
N ASP A 101 -2.21 -17.08 -6.96
CA ASP A 101 -1.55 -18.25 -6.44
C ASP A 101 -1.08 -18.01 -4.99
N ASP A 102 -0.46 -19.00 -4.37
CA ASP A 102 0.09 -18.90 -3.01
C ASP A 102 1.47 -18.21 -2.98
N SER A 103 1.83 -17.46 -4.01
CA SER A 103 3.10 -16.71 -4.05
C SER A 103 3.10 -15.54 -3.06
N SER A 104 4.31 -15.03 -2.83
CA SER A 104 4.50 -13.86 -1.95
C SER A 104 3.90 -12.56 -2.51
N LEU A 105 3.44 -12.52 -3.75
CA LEU A 105 2.79 -11.35 -4.34
C LEU A 105 1.32 -11.67 -4.61
N GLN A 106 0.44 -10.91 -4.00
CA GLN A 106 -0.99 -11.13 -4.08
C GLN A 106 -1.74 -9.82 -4.30
N TRP A 107 -2.75 -9.86 -5.17
CA TRP A 107 -3.68 -8.76 -5.34
C TRP A 107 -4.73 -8.77 -4.23
N ALA A 108 -5.00 -7.60 -3.65
CA ALA A 108 -6.08 -7.43 -2.68
C ALA A 108 -7.44 -7.37 -3.36
N GLU A 109 -8.50 -7.47 -2.58
CA GLU A 109 -9.86 -7.21 -3.06
C GLU A 109 -9.96 -5.83 -3.71
N PRO A 110 -10.70 -5.71 -4.84
CA PRO A 110 -10.80 -4.46 -5.56
C PRO A 110 -11.63 -3.43 -4.80
N GLY A 111 -11.20 -2.17 -4.90
CA GLY A 111 -11.98 -1.00 -4.55
C GLY A 111 -12.35 -0.21 -5.81
N GLY A 112 -13.16 0.84 -5.64
CA GLY A 112 -13.55 1.69 -6.77
C GLY A 112 -14.12 3.03 -6.32
N GLY A 113 -14.42 3.87 -7.32
CA GLY A 113 -15.00 5.19 -7.12
C GLY A 113 -15.25 5.90 -8.43
N ILE A 114 -15.37 7.22 -8.36
CA ILE A 114 -15.58 8.12 -9.49
C ILE A 114 -14.47 9.17 -9.48
N THR A 115 -13.91 9.46 -10.65
CA THR A 115 -12.87 10.48 -10.83
C THR A 115 -13.02 11.22 -12.15
N ASP A 116 -12.47 12.40 -12.25
CA ASP A 116 -12.25 13.14 -13.49
C ASP A 116 -10.77 13.11 -13.94
N ASP A 117 -9.88 12.61 -13.06
CA ASP A 117 -8.45 12.41 -13.32
C ASP A 117 -7.99 11.01 -12.84
N PRO A 118 -8.06 9.98 -13.71
CA PRO A 118 -7.61 8.64 -13.35
C PRO A 118 -6.13 8.54 -12.98
N SER A 119 -5.26 9.32 -13.63
CA SER A 119 -3.82 9.32 -13.35
C SER A 119 -3.52 9.87 -11.96
N GLY A 120 -4.03 11.06 -11.65
CA GLY A 120 -3.87 11.65 -10.32
C GLY A 120 -4.56 10.82 -9.23
N THR A 121 -5.65 10.12 -9.57
CA THR A 121 -6.30 9.18 -8.63
C THR A 121 -5.38 7.99 -8.32
N LEU A 122 -4.74 7.41 -9.34
CA LEU A 122 -3.77 6.33 -9.13
C LEU A 122 -2.60 6.78 -8.25
N GLU A 123 -2.02 7.96 -8.53
CA GLU A 123 -0.93 8.54 -7.73
C GLU A 123 -1.35 8.77 -6.26
N ASN A 124 -2.54 9.30 -6.04
CA ASN A 124 -3.09 9.53 -4.71
C ASN A 124 -3.30 8.23 -3.93
N ILE A 125 -3.87 7.19 -4.59
CA ILE A 125 -4.05 5.88 -3.97
C ILE A 125 -2.69 5.26 -3.64
N PHE A 126 -1.73 5.31 -4.58
CA PHE A 126 -0.38 4.80 -4.38
C PHE A 126 0.33 5.51 -3.23
N SER A 127 0.30 6.84 -3.21
CA SER A 127 0.87 7.63 -2.11
C SER A 127 0.27 7.23 -0.76
N ARG A 128 -1.05 7.12 -0.68
CA ARG A 128 -1.74 6.79 0.57
C ARG A 128 -1.55 5.35 1.02
N MET A 129 -1.58 4.38 0.09
CA MET A 129 -1.56 2.95 0.41
C MET A 129 -0.16 2.34 0.47
N VAL A 130 0.79 2.89 -0.32
CA VAL A 130 2.10 2.26 -0.52
C VAL A 130 3.22 3.10 0.10
N THR A 131 3.30 4.41 -0.20
CA THR A 131 4.47 5.23 0.18
C THR A 131 4.26 6.12 1.39
N ARG A 132 3.05 6.23 1.92
CA ARG A 132 2.70 7.11 3.04
C ARG A 132 3.67 7.07 4.24
N TYR A 133 4.25 5.92 4.51
CA TYR A 133 5.14 5.70 5.64
C TYR A 133 6.61 5.48 5.25
N ASP A 134 6.97 5.76 3.99
CA ASP A 134 8.36 5.62 3.52
C ASP A 134 9.25 6.73 4.07
N GLU A 135 8.75 7.94 3.99
CA GLU A 135 9.26 9.03 4.78
C GLU A 135 8.62 8.88 6.17
N ALA A 136 9.28 8.11 7.03
CA ALA A 136 8.96 8.27 8.44
C ALA A 136 9.10 9.78 8.70
N PRO A 137 8.05 10.50 9.16
CA PRO A 137 8.32 11.74 9.84
C PRO A 137 9.41 11.36 10.83
N GLN A 138 10.45 12.17 10.95
CA GLN A 138 11.33 12.11 12.11
C GLN A 138 10.39 12.32 13.29
N TYR A 139 9.74 11.23 13.70
CA TYR A 139 9.24 11.18 15.05
C TYR A 139 10.52 11.32 15.86
N GLU A 140 10.80 12.53 16.35
CA GLU A 140 11.57 12.66 17.57
C GLU A 140 11.09 11.50 18.41
N ARG A 141 12.02 10.59 18.72
CA ARG A 141 11.70 9.47 19.60
C ARG A 141 11.05 10.10 20.80
N ARG A 142 9.72 10.02 20.87
CA ARG A 142 9.00 10.49 22.05
C ARG A 142 9.61 9.70 23.18
N SER A 143 10.34 10.39 24.04
CA SER A 143 10.86 9.75 25.22
C SER A 143 9.68 9.20 26.02
N ASP A 144 9.87 8.16 26.78
CA ASP A 144 8.83 7.64 27.68
C ASP A 144 8.23 8.76 28.53
N ASP A 145 9.03 9.78 28.84
CA ASP A 145 8.63 11.00 29.54
C ASP A 145 7.62 11.85 28.74
N ASP A 146 7.72 11.92 27.42
CA ASP A 146 6.77 12.67 26.59
C ASP A 146 5.43 11.96 26.48
N VAL A 147 5.47 10.63 26.41
CA VAL A 147 4.27 9.79 26.44
C VAL A 147 3.62 9.91 27.81
N TRP A 148 4.40 9.78 28.87
CA TRP A 148 3.92 9.90 30.25
C TRP A 148 3.34 11.27 30.55
N ARG A 149 3.96 12.35 30.09
CA ARG A 149 3.48 13.73 30.26
C ARG A 149 2.10 13.95 29.63
N LYS A 150 1.84 13.33 28.48
CA LYS A 150 0.54 13.39 27.81
C LYS A 150 -0.55 12.64 28.59
N PHE A 151 -0.21 11.44 29.10
CA PHE A 151 -1.13 10.66 29.95
C PHE A 151 -1.39 11.37 31.29
N LYS A 152 -0.36 11.90 31.92
CA LYS A 152 -0.45 12.64 33.18
C LYS A 152 -1.44 13.79 33.09
N ARG A 153 -1.37 14.63 32.04
CA ARG A 153 -2.36 15.70 31.81
C ARG A 153 -3.80 15.17 31.68
N GLY A 154 -3.99 14.05 30.99
CA GLY A 154 -5.31 13.42 30.86
C GLY A 154 -5.84 12.87 32.19
N PHE A 155 -4.99 12.41 33.08
CA PHE A 155 -5.35 11.93 34.42
C PHE A 155 -5.59 13.08 35.41
N GLU A 156 -4.80 14.16 35.29
CA GLU A 156 -5.00 15.39 36.08
C GLU A 156 -6.37 16.00 35.80
N SER A 157 -6.78 16.11 34.51
CA SER A 157 -8.06 16.65 34.12
C SER A 157 -9.25 15.81 34.60
N ARG A 158 -9.02 14.53 34.89
CA ARG A 158 -10.05 13.59 35.40
C ARG A 158 -9.96 13.32 36.89
N HIS A 159 -9.11 14.05 37.64
CA HIS A 159 -8.87 13.90 39.07
C HIS A 159 -8.53 12.46 39.52
N VAL A 160 -7.81 11.69 38.69
CA VAL A 160 -7.50 10.27 38.98
C VAL A 160 -6.07 10.07 39.49
N LEU A 161 -5.20 11.09 39.38
CA LEU A 161 -3.79 10.99 39.73
C LEU A 161 -3.51 10.60 41.20
N HIS A 162 -4.37 11.03 42.11
CA HIS A 162 -4.23 10.73 43.54
C HIS A 162 -4.42 9.24 43.89
N ARG A 163 -4.98 8.45 42.92
CA ARG A 163 -5.19 7.00 43.08
C ARG A 163 -4.05 6.18 42.46
N LEU A 164 -3.08 6.82 41.78
CA LEU A 164 -1.97 6.14 41.10
C LEU A 164 -0.68 6.36 41.91
N GLN A 165 -0.08 5.29 42.38
CA GLN A 165 1.26 5.32 42.99
C GLN A 165 2.30 4.96 41.94
N PRO A 166 3.35 5.79 41.73
CA PRO A 166 4.44 5.47 40.81
C PRO A 166 5.23 4.27 41.36
N LYS A 167 5.29 3.17 40.60
CA LYS A 167 6.14 2.02 40.94
C LYS A 167 7.26 1.93 39.89
N LYS A 168 8.51 2.08 40.31
CA LYS A 168 9.65 1.77 39.45
C LYS A 168 9.81 0.25 39.38
N ILE A 169 9.70 -0.31 38.18
CA ILE A 169 10.10 -1.69 37.90
C ILE A 169 11.62 -1.61 37.67
N GLN A 170 12.42 -2.23 38.55
CA GLN A 170 13.82 -2.46 38.27
C GLN A 170 13.90 -3.73 37.44
N ASP A 171 14.45 -3.63 36.22
CA ASP A 171 14.84 -4.81 35.48
C ASP A 171 15.87 -5.57 36.30
N ALA A 172 15.56 -6.80 36.69
CA ALA A 172 16.51 -7.73 37.20
C ALA A 172 17.44 -8.13 36.04
N GLY A 173 18.69 -7.67 36.06
CA GLY A 173 19.72 -8.01 35.11
C GLY A 173 20.05 -9.49 35.04
#